data_0a2249127771df43b0e266bc9b047dc3
#
_entry.id   0a2249127771df43b0e266bc9b047dc3
#
_cell.length_a   1.000
_cell.length_b   1.000
_cell.length_c   1.000
_cell.angle_alpha   90.00
_cell.angle_beta   90.00
_cell.angle_gamma   90.00
#
_symmetry.space_group_name_H-M   'P 1'
#
loop_
_entity.id
_entity.type
_entity.pdbx_description
1 polymer ?
#
loop_
_entity_poly.entity_id
_entity_poly.type
_entity_poly.pdbx_seq_one_letter_code
_entity_poly.pdbx_strand_id
1 'polypeptide(L)'
;MAASQLTQAPYTTAFALFEALWEAGITACFVNVGSDHPSVLEAIVKGKRERPNAWPRIITCPAEMTAISMADGYARVSGRPQAVLVHVDVGTQALGHGVHNASVGRVPVFIFAGMCPYTEAGEVTGSRTEYMHWLQEAPDQKAIVRQYCRYTGEVRTGLNVKQTVGRALQFANSAPRGPVYVAAAREVLAQEVPPYSLDQAQWVPVGPGALPPDAVAAIARALVQARRPLVVTGYSGRDRRCPGLLVALADLIPGMRVHDTGGSDVCFPFEHPASEGFRLALDECTRDTDMVFLLDCDVPWIPARNPPPEHATIYHVDCDPLNQQIPVSFFPAHGRWKADSFTALSQLVEYIRNDAALARQLQDPEYAARGAAREKVHASRLAEIAAQARLGDDEPLNAANIGSLLKTALPESTTFVIEAVTAAQTLSDQLQPSRPGSWINCGATGIGWSNGAALGVKMALMDLESDQPGEHSLVCQVVGDGSFMCAAPSSALWVASKYEVPVLTIVLNNGGWKAPRNSAQLVYPDGLAAGATDDEINISFCPTPNYAALAEAAAGSGAGRGGLADDDGAWMRGLRVRTVADLKRALEMVESRVIQQRKGMLLEVML
;
A
#
# COMPACT_ATOMS: atom_id res chain seq x y z
N MET A 1 -41.55 15.93 -37.19
CA MET A 1 -40.62 15.23 -36.30
C MET A 1 -39.24 15.73 -36.64
N ALA A 2 -38.72 16.69 -35.86
CA ALA A 2 -37.37 17.21 -36.02
C ALA A 2 -36.42 16.23 -35.40
N ALA A 3 -35.57 15.58 -36.21
CA ALA A 3 -34.40 14.87 -35.73
C ALA A 3 -33.52 15.91 -35.01
N SER A 4 -33.37 15.80 -33.69
CA SER A 4 -32.42 16.60 -32.94
C SER A 4 -31.04 16.25 -33.48
N GLN A 5 -30.40 17.17 -34.18
CA GLN A 5 -28.99 17.17 -34.39
C GLN A 5 -28.36 17.16 -32.99
N LEU A 6 -27.88 16.00 -32.55
CA LEU A 6 -26.96 15.90 -31.41
C LEU A 6 -25.73 16.70 -31.83
N THR A 7 -25.66 17.97 -31.43
CA THR A 7 -24.42 18.76 -31.55
C THR A 7 -23.34 17.97 -30.86
N GLN A 8 -22.27 17.66 -31.58
CA GLN A 8 -21.13 16.96 -31.03
C GLN A 8 -20.63 17.77 -29.81
N ALA A 9 -20.60 17.15 -28.63
CA ALA A 9 -20.18 17.85 -27.43
C ALA A 9 -18.74 18.37 -27.59
N PRO A 10 -18.42 19.59 -27.09
CA PRO A 10 -17.14 20.24 -27.33
C PRO A 10 -15.98 19.42 -26.74
N TYR A 11 -14.78 19.60 -27.30
CA TYR A 11 -13.53 19.09 -26.75
C TYR A 11 -13.02 20.11 -25.73
N THR A 12 -13.18 19.81 -24.45
CA THR A 12 -12.84 20.71 -23.34
C THR A 12 -11.54 20.29 -22.66
N THR A 13 -10.98 21.17 -21.83
CA THR A 13 -9.83 20.84 -20.96
C THR A 13 -10.12 19.62 -20.08
N ALA A 14 -11.34 19.51 -19.52
CA ALA A 14 -11.73 18.35 -18.72
C ALA A 14 -11.68 17.04 -19.54
N PHE A 15 -12.12 17.08 -20.82
CA PHE A 15 -12.03 15.92 -21.70
C PHE A 15 -10.58 15.58 -22.02
N ALA A 16 -9.75 16.58 -22.34
CA ALA A 16 -8.33 16.42 -22.60
C ALA A 16 -7.56 15.87 -21.39
N LEU A 17 -7.98 16.22 -20.17
CA LEU A 17 -7.42 15.67 -18.92
C LEU A 17 -7.61 14.15 -18.83
N PHE A 18 -8.83 13.66 -19.00
CA PHE A 18 -9.09 12.21 -18.97
C PHE A 18 -8.43 11.47 -20.12
N GLU A 19 -8.40 12.07 -21.30
CA GLU A 19 -7.68 11.52 -22.44
C GLU A 19 -6.18 11.39 -22.17
N ALA A 20 -5.57 12.42 -21.53
CA ALA A 20 -4.18 12.37 -21.11
C ALA A 20 -3.91 11.27 -20.06
N LEU A 21 -4.81 11.09 -19.11
CA LEU A 21 -4.70 10.03 -18.12
C LEU A 21 -4.71 8.65 -18.78
N TRP A 22 -5.63 8.43 -19.73
CA TRP A 22 -5.70 7.18 -20.47
C TRP A 22 -4.46 6.94 -21.35
N GLU A 23 -4.05 7.94 -22.13
CA GLU A 23 -2.85 7.88 -22.97
C GLU A 23 -1.58 7.57 -22.16
N ALA A 24 -1.52 8.02 -20.91
CA ALA A 24 -0.43 7.74 -19.97
C ALA A 24 -0.55 6.41 -19.22
N GLY A 25 -1.57 5.59 -19.54
CA GLY A 25 -1.75 4.23 -19.00
C GLY A 25 -2.52 4.17 -17.68
N ILE A 26 -3.21 5.23 -17.27
CA ILE A 26 -4.15 5.20 -16.14
C ILE A 26 -5.47 4.57 -16.60
N THR A 27 -5.82 3.44 -16.02
CA THR A 27 -6.99 2.64 -16.41
C THR A 27 -8.19 2.81 -15.49
N ALA A 28 -7.99 3.39 -14.30
CA ALA A 28 -9.06 3.66 -13.33
C ALA A 28 -8.91 5.04 -12.69
N CYS A 29 -10.03 5.71 -12.49
CA CYS A 29 -10.17 6.95 -11.74
C CYS A 29 -11.12 6.72 -10.58
N PHE A 30 -10.66 6.88 -9.35
CA PHE A 30 -11.43 6.79 -8.12
C PHE A 30 -11.93 8.19 -7.78
N VAL A 31 -13.25 8.40 -7.79
CA VAL A 31 -13.80 9.76 -7.83
C VAL A 31 -14.77 10.04 -6.68
N ASN A 32 -14.59 11.19 -6.06
CA ASN A 32 -15.59 11.87 -5.26
C ASN A 32 -15.83 13.27 -5.87
N VAL A 33 -16.93 13.39 -6.61
CA VAL A 33 -17.22 14.61 -7.39
C VAL A 33 -18.03 15.61 -6.60
N GLY A 34 -17.78 16.89 -6.84
CA GLY A 34 -18.46 18.02 -6.21
C GLY A 34 -19.03 19.03 -7.23
N SER A 35 -19.57 20.13 -6.74
CA SER A 35 -20.16 21.20 -7.55
C SER A 35 -19.15 21.98 -8.40
N ASP A 36 -17.88 21.83 -8.13
CA ASP A 36 -16.76 22.35 -8.91
C ASP A 36 -16.43 21.51 -10.17
N HIS A 37 -17.13 20.38 -10.38
CA HIS A 37 -16.84 19.41 -11.43
C HIS A 37 -17.85 19.32 -12.59
N PRO A 38 -18.61 20.37 -13.00
CA PRO A 38 -19.59 20.22 -14.09
C PRO A 38 -18.93 19.75 -15.39
N SER A 39 -17.78 20.34 -15.79
CA SER A 39 -17.07 19.95 -17.00
C SER A 39 -16.45 18.55 -16.90
N VAL A 40 -16.07 18.11 -15.69
CA VAL A 40 -15.62 16.74 -15.41
C VAL A 40 -16.75 15.75 -15.65
N LEU A 41 -17.97 16.04 -15.19
CA LEU A 41 -19.15 15.19 -15.41
C LEU A 41 -19.49 15.07 -16.89
N GLU A 42 -19.47 16.18 -17.63
CA GLU A 42 -19.65 16.19 -19.08
C GLU A 42 -18.59 15.36 -19.80
N ALA A 43 -17.32 15.50 -19.41
CA ALA A 43 -16.21 14.73 -19.95
C ALA A 43 -16.36 13.22 -19.68
N ILE A 44 -16.79 12.82 -18.48
CA ILE A 44 -17.05 11.43 -18.13
C ILE A 44 -18.15 10.84 -19.04
N VAL A 45 -19.27 11.55 -19.22
CA VAL A 45 -20.37 11.08 -20.08
C VAL A 45 -19.94 10.99 -21.53
N LYS A 46 -19.26 12.02 -22.04
CA LYS A 46 -18.72 12.06 -23.40
C LYS A 46 -17.75 10.89 -23.64
N GLY A 47 -16.79 10.71 -22.74
CA GLY A 47 -15.79 9.64 -22.87
C GLY A 47 -16.42 8.24 -22.88
N LYS A 48 -17.35 7.95 -21.97
CA LYS A 48 -18.08 6.67 -21.93
C LYS A 48 -18.87 6.39 -23.21
N ARG A 49 -19.41 7.42 -23.87
CA ARG A 49 -20.20 7.27 -25.11
C ARG A 49 -19.33 7.16 -26.35
N GLU A 50 -18.30 7.98 -26.45
CA GLU A 50 -17.49 8.09 -27.66
C GLU A 50 -16.27 7.15 -27.67
N ARG A 51 -15.76 6.75 -26.48
CA ARG A 51 -14.52 5.96 -26.30
C ARG A 51 -14.68 4.85 -25.25
N PRO A 52 -15.67 3.98 -25.33
CA PRO A 52 -15.98 2.99 -24.29
C PRO A 52 -14.82 2.06 -23.93
N ASN A 53 -13.90 1.80 -24.88
CA ASN A 53 -12.74 0.92 -24.71
C ASN A 53 -11.40 1.67 -24.61
N ALA A 54 -11.43 3.00 -24.63
CA ALA A 54 -10.24 3.88 -24.60
C ALA A 54 -10.46 5.05 -23.63
N TRP A 55 -10.98 4.71 -22.44
CA TRP A 55 -11.32 5.66 -21.38
C TRP A 55 -11.14 5.02 -20.00
N PRO A 56 -10.65 5.76 -18.98
CA PRO A 56 -10.51 5.20 -17.65
C PRO A 56 -11.86 4.76 -17.07
N ARG A 57 -11.89 3.66 -16.34
CA ARG A 57 -13.05 3.29 -15.53
C ARG A 57 -13.25 4.31 -14.43
N ILE A 58 -14.47 4.80 -14.28
CA ILE A 58 -14.83 5.79 -13.26
C ILE A 58 -15.49 5.06 -12.08
N ILE A 59 -14.79 5.02 -10.96
CA ILE A 59 -15.20 4.34 -9.73
C ILE A 59 -15.62 5.38 -8.69
N THR A 60 -16.90 5.44 -8.38
CA THR A 60 -17.43 6.36 -7.37
C THR A 60 -17.01 5.90 -5.98
N CYS A 61 -16.35 6.77 -5.23
CA CYS A 61 -15.93 6.55 -3.85
C CYS A 61 -16.52 7.64 -2.96
N PRO A 62 -17.51 7.33 -2.09
CA PRO A 62 -18.15 8.34 -1.24
C PRO A 62 -17.22 8.95 -0.18
N ALA A 63 -16.07 8.34 0.07
CA ALA A 63 -15.03 8.86 0.97
C ALA A 63 -13.69 8.93 0.24
N GLU A 64 -13.01 10.06 0.35
CA GLU A 64 -11.72 10.33 -0.30
C GLU A 64 -10.63 9.38 0.18
N MET A 65 -10.65 9.02 1.47
CA MET A 65 -9.72 8.04 2.02
C MET A 65 -9.87 6.67 1.34
N THR A 66 -11.10 6.24 1.04
CA THR A 66 -11.36 5.04 0.25
C THR A 66 -10.78 5.17 -1.15
N ALA A 67 -11.01 6.31 -1.82
CA ALA A 67 -10.54 6.56 -3.18
C ALA A 67 -9.01 6.47 -3.29
N ILE A 68 -8.29 7.18 -2.42
CA ILE A 68 -6.82 7.21 -2.47
C ILE A 68 -6.21 5.87 -2.04
N SER A 69 -6.81 5.18 -1.07
CA SER A 69 -6.34 3.86 -0.64
C SER A 69 -6.58 2.80 -1.72
N MET A 70 -7.66 2.90 -2.49
CA MET A 70 -7.87 2.03 -3.67
C MET A 70 -6.81 2.28 -4.74
N ALA A 71 -6.47 3.55 -5.02
CA ALA A 71 -5.42 3.88 -5.97
C ALA A 71 -4.04 3.37 -5.49
N ASP A 72 -3.75 3.48 -4.19
CA ASP A 72 -2.54 2.95 -3.55
C ASP A 72 -2.45 1.44 -3.73
N GLY A 73 -3.46 0.70 -3.27
CA GLY A 73 -3.49 -0.77 -3.37
C GLY A 73 -3.38 -1.27 -4.82
N TYR A 74 -4.08 -0.60 -5.74
CA TYR A 74 -4.01 -0.93 -7.18
C TYR A 74 -2.58 -0.72 -7.73
N ALA A 75 -1.95 0.41 -7.40
CA ALA A 75 -0.60 0.72 -7.86
C ALA A 75 0.46 -0.24 -7.31
N ARG A 76 0.31 -0.73 -6.08
CA ARG A 76 1.21 -1.74 -5.49
C ARG A 76 1.21 -3.07 -6.22
N VAL A 77 0.08 -3.46 -6.78
CA VAL A 77 -0.06 -4.71 -7.55
C VAL A 77 0.38 -4.52 -9.01
N SER A 78 -0.15 -3.49 -9.66
CA SER A 78 0.06 -3.25 -11.09
C SER A 78 1.41 -2.59 -11.42
N GLY A 79 2.06 -1.95 -10.43
CA GLY A 79 3.24 -1.11 -10.63
C GLY A 79 2.95 0.21 -11.36
N ARG A 80 1.69 0.51 -11.67
CA ARG A 80 1.24 1.68 -12.45
C ARG A 80 0.40 2.62 -11.58
N PRO A 81 0.60 3.95 -11.68
CA PRO A 81 -0.23 4.91 -10.98
C PRO A 81 -1.69 4.82 -11.44
N GLN A 82 -2.61 5.12 -10.53
CA GLN A 82 -4.02 5.34 -10.82
C GLN A 82 -4.42 6.75 -10.41
N ALA A 83 -5.56 7.24 -10.91
CA ALA A 83 -6.02 8.59 -10.63
C ALA A 83 -7.05 8.61 -9.50
N VAL A 84 -6.97 9.67 -8.69
CA VAL A 84 -7.97 10.05 -7.68
C VAL A 84 -8.47 11.43 -8.04
N LEU A 85 -9.79 11.61 -8.15
CA LEU A 85 -10.42 12.91 -8.40
C LEU A 85 -11.25 13.30 -7.18
N VAL A 86 -10.98 14.47 -6.63
CA VAL A 86 -11.70 15.01 -5.46
C VAL A 86 -12.12 16.47 -5.71
N HIS A 87 -13.15 16.89 -5.02
CA HIS A 87 -13.62 18.24 -5.15
C HIS A 87 -12.75 19.26 -4.39
N VAL A 88 -13.06 20.54 -4.61
CA VAL A 88 -12.34 21.69 -4.07
C VAL A 88 -12.18 21.61 -2.54
N ASP A 89 -11.08 22.13 -2.03
CA ASP A 89 -10.76 22.37 -0.62
C ASP A 89 -10.98 21.14 0.30
N VAL A 90 -12.21 20.94 0.79
CA VAL A 90 -12.49 19.85 1.75
C VAL A 90 -12.23 18.44 1.19
N GLY A 91 -12.40 18.24 -0.13
CA GLY A 91 -12.00 16.99 -0.78
C GLY A 91 -10.47 16.77 -0.71
N THR A 92 -9.68 17.84 -0.88
CA THR A 92 -8.22 17.79 -0.68
C THR A 92 -7.86 17.53 0.78
N GLN A 93 -8.56 18.17 1.74
CA GLN A 93 -8.33 17.95 3.17
C GLN A 93 -8.61 16.49 3.57
N ALA A 94 -9.70 15.91 3.06
CA ALA A 94 -10.11 14.54 3.37
C ALA A 94 -9.16 13.45 2.83
N LEU A 95 -8.24 13.81 1.92
CA LEU A 95 -7.17 12.92 1.45
C LEU A 95 -6.01 12.75 2.45
N GLY A 96 -5.91 13.57 3.50
CA GLY A 96 -4.72 13.74 4.33
C GLY A 96 -4.03 12.43 4.76
N HIS A 97 -4.77 11.50 5.36
CA HIS A 97 -4.25 10.18 5.78
C HIS A 97 -3.72 9.37 4.58
N GLY A 98 -4.48 9.34 3.49
CA GLY A 98 -4.13 8.55 2.32
C GLY A 98 -2.93 9.10 1.55
N VAL A 99 -2.83 10.43 1.41
CA VAL A 99 -1.65 11.08 0.79
C VAL A 99 -0.39 10.78 1.60
N HIS A 100 -0.49 10.86 2.95
CA HIS A 100 0.60 10.49 3.85
C HIS A 100 1.03 9.03 3.62
N ASN A 101 0.09 8.09 3.58
CA ASN A 101 0.38 6.68 3.36
C ASN A 101 1.05 6.42 2.00
N ALA A 102 0.52 7.02 0.93
CA ALA A 102 1.10 6.90 -0.41
C ALA A 102 2.51 7.50 -0.49
N SER A 103 2.75 8.62 0.22
CA SER A 103 4.05 9.29 0.28
C SER A 103 5.10 8.42 0.96
N VAL A 104 4.85 8.02 2.22
CA VAL A 104 5.77 7.17 2.99
C VAL A 104 5.91 5.79 2.36
N GLY A 105 4.80 5.23 1.85
CA GLY A 105 4.81 3.96 1.12
C GLY A 105 5.47 4.00 -0.25
N ARG A 106 5.97 5.16 -0.71
CA ARG A 106 6.60 5.34 -2.04
C ARG A 106 5.69 4.84 -3.18
N VAL A 107 4.38 5.16 -3.10
CA VAL A 107 3.37 4.68 -4.05
C VAL A 107 2.97 5.78 -5.02
N PRO A 108 3.06 5.57 -6.34
CA PRO A 108 2.66 6.56 -7.32
C PRO A 108 1.13 6.65 -7.38
N VAL A 109 0.59 7.83 -7.08
CA VAL A 109 -0.84 8.16 -7.21
C VAL A 109 -0.96 9.52 -7.88
N PHE A 110 -1.81 9.62 -8.90
CA PHE A 110 -2.14 10.90 -9.53
C PHE A 110 -3.39 11.47 -8.89
N ILE A 111 -3.29 12.60 -8.20
CA ILE A 111 -4.40 13.27 -7.56
C ILE A 111 -4.79 14.48 -8.40
N PHE A 112 -6.08 14.57 -8.76
CA PHE A 112 -6.67 15.76 -9.36
C PHE A 112 -7.73 16.34 -8.42
N ALA A 113 -7.69 17.65 -8.19
CA ALA A 113 -8.70 18.36 -7.44
C ALA A 113 -9.25 19.56 -8.22
N GLY A 114 -10.55 19.84 -8.07
CA GLY A 114 -11.11 21.09 -8.49
C GLY A 114 -10.61 22.26 -7.65
N MET A 115 -10.83 23.46 -8.15
CA MET A 115 -10.60 24.72 -7.44
C MET A 115 -11.85 25.60 -7.55
N CYS A 116 -11.99 26.53 -6.62
CA CYS A 116 -13.03 27.55 -6.73
C CYS A 116 -12.93 28.32 -8.05
N PRO A 117 -14.07 28.67 -8.65
CA PRO A 117 -14.10 29.57 -9.80
C PRO A 117 -13.47 30.94 -9.44
N TYR A 118 -12.76 31.53 -10.39
CA TYR A 118 -12.12 32.85 -10.20
C TYR A 118 -12.95 34.00 -10.77
N THR A 119 -13.97 33.73 -11.59
CA THR A 119 -14.91 34.71 -12.11
C THR A 119 -16.20 34.71 -11.30
N GLU A 120 -16.87 35.86 -11.18
CA GLU A 120 -17.94 36.08 -10.19
C GLU A 120 -19.33 36.29 -10.79
N ALA A 121 -19.43 37.00 -11.92
CA ALA A 121 -20.67 37.50 -12.47
C ALA A 121 -21.11 36.82 -13.79
N GLY A 122 -20.52 35.69 -14.15
CA GLY A 122 -20.84 34.98 -15.39
C GLY A 122 -19.97 35.42 -16.57
N GLU A 123 -18.79 35.97 -16.32
CA GLU A 123 -17.87 36.50 -17.34
C GLU A 123 -17.45 35.44 -18.33
N VAL A 124 -17.29 34.20 -17.85
CA VAL A 124 -16.99 33.03 -18.69
C VAL A 124 -17.70 31.78 -18.17
N THR A 125 -17.81 30.76 -19.01
CA THR A 125 -18.36 29.47 -18.61
C THR A 125 -17.56 28.91 -17.44
N GLY A 126 -18.25 28.51 -16.36
CA GLY A 126 -17.62 28.02 -15.14
C GLY A 126 -17.59 29.00 -13.98
N SER A 127 -18.01 30.28 -14.20
CA SER A 127 -18.13 31.29 -13.13
C SER A 127 -18.88 30.80 -11.90
N ARG A 128 -18.72 31.50 -10.77
CA ARG A 128 -19.39 31.19 -9.49
C ARG A 128 -20.92 31.14 -9.66
N THR A 129 -21.54 30.09 -9.17
CA THR A 129 -22.98 29.83 -9.28
C THR A 129 -23.64 29.50 -7.94
N GLU A 130 -22.85 29.26 -6.89
CA GLU A 130 -23.32 28.84 -5.58
C GLU A 130 -22.63 29.64 -4.48
N TYR A 131 -23.34 29.97 -3.39
CA TYR A 131 -22.81 30.78 -2.29
C TYR A 131 -21.53 30.18 -1.69
N MET A 132 -21.39 28.86 -1.74
CA MET A 132 -20.19 28.15 -1.24
C MET A 132 -18.91 28.57 -1.95
N HIS A 133 -18.96 28.98 -3.21
CA HIS A 133 -17.80 29.41 -3.97
C HIS A 133 -17.12 30.67 -3.41
N TRP A 134 -17.78 31.45 -2.55
CA TRP A 134 -17.20 32.58 -1.83
C TRP A 134 -16.68 32.22 -0.44
N LEU A 135 -17.09 31.08 0.14
CA LEU A 135 -16.72 30.65 1.49
C LEU A 135 -15.66 29.56 1.51
N GLN A 136 -15.52 28.82 0.41
CA GLN A 136 -14.77 27.57 0.32
C GLN A 136 -13.40 27.76 -0.38
N GLU A 137 -13.03 28.98 -0.73
CA GLU A 137 -11.77 29.24 -1.42
C GLU A 137 -10.58 29.24 -0.45
N ALA A 138 -9.76 28.20 -0.49
CA ALA A 138 -8.48 28.17 0.21
C ALA A 138 -7.43 28.95 -0.59
N PRO A 139 -6.73 29.96 -0.02
CA PRO A 139 -5.75 30.78 -0.74
C PRO A 139 -4.61 29.98 -1.40
N ASP A 140 -4.19 28.90 -0.78
CA ASP A 140 -3.22 27.93 -1.35
C ASP A 140 -3.65 26.49 -1.06
N GLN A 141 -4.66 26.02 -1.80
CA GLN A 141 -5.19 24.66 -1.64
C GLN A 141 -4.10 23.57 -1.77
N LYS A 142 -3.10 23.78 -2.63
CA LYS A 142 -1.99 22.84 -2.83
C LYS A 142 -1.14 22.66 -1.57
N ALA A 143 -1.07 23.68 -0.70
CA ALA A 143 -0.31 23.63 0.54
C ALA A 143 -0.82 22.56 1.50
N ILE A 144 -2.10 22.18 1.44
CA ILE A 144 -2.72 21.15 2.27
C ILE A 144 -1.96 19.82 2.14
N VAL A 145 -1.53 19.46 0.93
CA VAL A 145 -0.90 18.16 0.64
C VAL A 145 0.56 18.27 0.15
N ARG A 146 1.07 19.49 -0.05
CA ARG A 146 2.41 19.73 -0.63
C ARG A 146 3.53 19.00 0.08
N GLN A 147 3.46 18.88 1.40
CA GLN A 147 4.50 18.22 2.20
C GLN A 147 4.66 16.73 1.89
N TYR A 148 3.62 16.10 1.34
CA TYR A 148 3.57 14.67 1.05
C TYR A 148 3.72 14.35 -0.44
N CYS A 149 3.47 15.33 -1.31
CA CYS A 149 3.48 15.12 -2.76
C CYS A 149 4.85 15.34 -3.38
N ARG A 150 5.23 14.50 -4.33
CA ARG A 150 6.44 14.64 -5.16
C ARG A 150 6.39 15.85 -6.09
N TYR A 151 5.18 16.23 -6.48
CA TYR A 151 4.90 17.37 -7.34
C TYR A 151 3.52 17.93 -7.05
N THR A 152 3.41 19.25 -7.04
CA THR A 152 2.12 19.95 -7.01
C THR A 152 2.05 20.93 -8.17
N GLY A 153 0.96 20.89 -8.93
CA GLY A 153 0.76 21.74 -10.11
C GLY A 153 -0.64 22.33 -10.21
N GLU A 154 -0.79 23.23 -11.14
CA GLU A 154 -2.06 23.86 -11.48
C GLU A 154 -2.19 23.95 -13.00
N VAL A 155 -3.32 23.47 -13.52
CA VAL A 155 -3.68 23.66 -14.93
C VAL A 155 -4.22 25.06 -15.10
N ARG A 156 -3.58 25.90 -15.91
CA ARG A 156 -3.99 27.27 -16.18
C ARG A 156 -4.60 27.47 -17.56
N THR A 157 -4.47 26.47 -18.41
CA THR A 157 -5.08 26.43 -19.75
C THR A 157 -5.16 25.00 -20.25
N GLY A 158 -6.19 24.68 -21.02
CA GLY A 158 -6.32 23.37 -21.65
C GLY A 158 -5.32 23.09 -22.76
N LEU A 159 -4.66 24.13 -23.28
CA LEU A 159 -3.68 23.99 -24.38
C LEU A 159 -2.44 23.19 -23.99
N ASN A 160 -2.18 23.02 -22.69
CA ASN A 160 -1.05 22.24 -22.17
C ASN A 160 -1.42 21.28 -21.02
N VAL A 161 -2.71 20.94 -20.87
CA VAL A 161 -3.16 20.04 -19.81
C VAL A 161 -2.49 18.66 -19.92
N LYS A 162 -2.33 18.13 -21.12
CA LYS A 162 -1.66 16.84 -21.33
C LYS A 162 -0.18 16.87 -20.91
N GLN A 163 0.53 17.97 -21.17
CA GLN A 163 1.91 18.15 -20.73
C GLN A 163 1.99 18.25 -19.20
N THR A 164 1.01 18.91 -18.55
CA THR A 164 0.95 18.98 -17.08
C THR A 164 0.74 17.60 -16.47
N VAL A 165 -0.15 16.78 -17.05
CA VAL A 165 -0.35 15.38 -16.63
C VAL A 165 0.93 14.56 -16.83
N GLY A 166 1.54 14.63 -18.02
CA GLY A 166 2.78 13.91 -18.33
C GLY A 166 3.90 14.26 -17.34
N ARG A 167 4.10 15.56 -17.08
CA ARG A 167 5.10 16.00 -16.10
C ARG A 167 4.80 15.51 -14.69
N ALA A 168 3.57 15.58 -14.23
CA ALA A 168 3.20 15.07 -12.91
C ALA A 168 3.48 13.57 -12.80
N LEU A 169 3.14 12.78 -13.83
CA LEU A 169 3.39 11.35 -13.86
C LEU A 169 4.89 10.99 -13.97
N GLN A 170 5.71 11.83 -14.61
CA GLN A 170 7.16 11.66 -14.53
C GLN A 170 7.65 11.71 -13.09
N PHE A 171 7.19 12.68 -12.28
CA PHE A 171 7.52 12.73 -10.85
C PHE A 171 6.97 11.55 -10.06
N ALA A 172 5.72 11.16 -10.30
CA ALA A 172 5.10 10.05 -9.60
C ALA A 172 5.85 8.73 -9.80
N ASN A 173 6.33 8.49 -11.03
CA ASN A 173 6.98 7.24 -11.44
C ASN A 173 8.51 7.24 -11.29
N SER A 174 9.14 8.40 -11.08
CA SER A 174 10.58 8.48 -10.84
C SER A 174 10.90 8.17 -9.38
N ALA A 175 11.90 7.34 -9.13
CA ALA A 175 12.31 6.96 -7.77
C ALA A 175 12.95 8.14 -7.00
N PRO A 176 12.61 8.33 -5.71
CA PRO A 176 11.57 7.63 -4.96
C PRO A 176 10.17 7.99 -5.48
N ARG A 177 9.35 6.96 -5.78
CA ARG A 177 7.98 7.14 -6.26
C ARG A 177 7.11 7.80 -5.20
N GLY A 178 5.96 8.35 -5.59
CA GLY A 178 5.04 8.93 -4.62
C GLY A 178 3.87 9.67 -5.27
N PRO A 179 2.95 10.18 -4.46
CA PRO A 179 1.77 10.88 -4.95
C PRO A 179 2.15 12.23 -5.57
N VAL A 180 1.35 12.64 -6.55
CA VAL A 180 1.41 13.96 -7.18
C VAL A 180 0.02 14.59 -7.18
N TYR A 181 -0.03 15.91 -7.14
CA TYR A 181 -1.26 16.66 -7.03
C TYR A 181 -1.34 17.73 -8.11
N VAL A 182 -2.45 17.75 -8.84
CA VAL A 182 -2.76 18.75 -9.87
C VAL A 182 -4.16 19.31 -9.62
N ALA A 183 -4.33 20.60 -9.75
CA ALA A 183 -5.63 21.26 -9.55
C ALA A 183 -6.00 22.16 -10.74
N ALA A 184 -7.28 22.41 -10.92
CA ALA A 184 -7.78 23.34 -11.94
C ALA A 184 -9.09 24.01 -11.51
N ALA A 185 -9.26 25.28 -11.88
CA ALA A 185 -10.51 26.01 -11.71
C ALA A 185 -11.58 25.57 -12.73
N ARG A 186 -12.85 25.81 -12.41
CA ARG A 186 -14.01 25.44 -13.25
C ARG A 186 -13.92 26.04 -14.65
N GLU A 187 -13.51 27.31 -14.76
CA GLU A 187 -13.38 28.02 -16.03
C GLU A 187 -12.34 27.38 -16.93
N VAL A 188 -11.20 26.98 -16.34
CA VAL A 188 -10.15 26.27 -17.07
C VAL A 188 -10.63 24.91 -17.54
N LEU A 189 -11.37 24.18 -16.71
CA LEU A 189 -11.94 22.87 -17.08
C LEU A 189 -12.99 22.98 -18.18
N ALA A 190 -13.72 24.08 -18.22
CA ALA A 190 -14.74 24.37 -19.23
C ALA A 190 -14.16 24.90 -20.56
N GLN A 191 -12.89 25.34 -20.57
CA GLN A 191 -12.24 25.90 -21.75
C GLN A 191 -12.29 24.90 -22.92
N GLU A 192 -12.86 25.31 -24.05
CA GLU A 192 -12.77 24.57 -25.30
C GLU A 192 -11.38 24.73 -25.92
N VAL A 193 -10.79 23.63 -26.33
CA VAL A 193 -9.46 23.60 -26.95
C VAL A 193 -9.44 22.69 -28.16
N PRO A 194 -8.55 22.91 -29.12
CA PRO A 194 -8.36 21.97 -30.23
C PRO A 194 -7.87 20.62 -29.68
N PRO A 195 -8.37 19.48 -30.20
CA PRO A 195 -7.83 18.17 -29.90
C PRO A 195 -6.33 18.07 -30.25
N TYR A 196 -5.54 17.47 -29.36
CA TYR A 196 -4.12 17.21 -29.58
C TYR A 196 -3.68 15.95 -28.86
N SER A 197 -2.56 15.38 -29.23
CA SER A 197 -1.96 14.20 -28.60
C SER A 197 -0.48 14.45 -28.31
N LEU A 198 0.06 13.67 -27.38
CA LEU A 198 1.49 13.66 -27.06
C LEU A 198 2.07 12.29 -27.40
N ASP A 199 3.30 12.28 -27.89
CA ASP A 199 4.07 11.05 -27.99
C ASP A 199 4.50 10.60 -26.59
N GLN A 200 3.82 9.60 -26.05
CA GLN A 200 4.05 9.09 -24.68
C GLN A 200 5.47 8.53 -24.49
N ALA A 201 6.14 8.12 -25.55
CA ALA A 201 7.53 7.66 -25.49
C ALA A 201 8.53 8.75 -25.07
N GLN A 202 8.12 10.02 -25.14
CA GLN A 202 8.92 11.18 -24.72
C GLN A 202 8.65 11.61 -23.27
N TRP A 203 7.64 11.02 -22.60
CA TRP A 203 7.22 11.38 -21.25
C TRP A 203 7.59 10.30 -20.22
N VAL A 204 8.72 9.63 -20.43
CA VAL A 204 9.21 8.57 -19.55
C VAL A 204 9.73 9.10 -18.20
N PRO A 205 9.63 8.31 -17.13
CA PRO A 205 10.27 8.65 -15.85
C PRO A 205 11.79 8.59 -15.94
N VAL A 206 12.47 9.09 -14.90
CA VAL A 206 13.93 8.95 -14.76
C VAL A 206 14.28 7.47 -14.65
N GLY A 207 15.24 7.01 -15.46
CA GLY A 207 15.73 5.63 -15.45
C GLY A 207 16.43 5.25 -14.13
N PRO A 208 16.59 3.94 -13.86
CA PRO A 208 17.25 3.45 -12.66
C PRO A 208 18.74 3.81 -12.63
N GLY A 209 19.25 4.17 -11.44
CA GLY A 209 20.68 4.37 -11.21
C GLY A 209 21.41 3.07 -10.90
N ALA A 210 22.70 2.97 -11.29
CA ALA A 210 23.57 1.85 -10.97
C ALA A 210 24.64 2.25 -9.95
N LEU A 211 25.22 1.26 -9.25
CA LEU A 211 26.38 1.49 -8.39
C LEU A 211 27.65 1.70 -9.25
N PRO A 212 28.55 2.61 -8.84
CA PRO A 212 29.88 2.68 -9.43
C PRO A 212 30.67 1.39 -9.15
N PRO A 213 31.59 0.99 -10.04
CA PRO A 213 32.32 -0.29 -9.92
C PRO A 213 33.10 -0.46 -8.62
N ASP A 214 33.68 0.60 -8.09
CA ASP A 214 34.39 0.62 -6.81
C ASP A 214 33.46 0.38 -5.62
N ALA A 215 32.24 0.92 -5.66
CA ALA A 215 31.22 0.67 -4.65
C ALA A 215 30.76 -0.79 -4.68
N VAL A 216 30.51 -1.37 -5.87
CA VAL A 216 30.17 -2.78 -6.03
C VAL A 216 31.28 -3.66 -5.40
N ALA A 217 32.54 -3.40 -5.73
CA ALA A 217 33.67 -4.15 -5.20
C ALA A 217 33.80 -3.99 -3.67
N ALA A 218 33.60 -2.79 -3.13
CA ALA A 218 33.68 -2.52 -1.69
C ALA A 218 32.58 -3.27 -0.91
N ILE A 219 31.32 -3.16 -1.36
CA ILE A 219 30.18 -3.81 -0.72
C ILE A 219 30.33 -5.34 -0.80
N ALA A 220 30.65 -5.88 -1.98
CA ALA A 220 30.80 -7.31 -2.19
C ALA A 220 31.88 -7.91 -1.29
N ARG A 221 33.07 -7.28 -1.23
CA ARG A 221 34.17 -7.73 -0.35
C ARG A 221 33.78 -7.65 1.11
N ALA A 222 33.14 -6.55 1.54
CA ALA A 222 32.71 -6.39 2.94
C ALA A 222 31.71 -7.48 3.34
N LEU A 223 30.72 -7.78 2.49
CA LEU A 223 29.74 -8.84 2.73
C LEU A 223 30.40 -10.23 2.86
N VAL A 224 31.30 -10.55 1.94
CA VAL A 224 31.98 -11.86 1.94
C VAL A 224 32.96 -11.99 3.11
N GLN A 225 33.71 -10.94 3.45
CA GLN A 225 34.71 -10.96 4.52
C GLN A 225 34.13 -10.90 5.93
N ALA A 226 32.89 -10.39 6.06
CA ALA A 226 32.23 -10.30 7.36
C ALA A 226 31.99 -11.69 7.98
N ARG A 227 32.09 -11.76 9.28
CA ARG A 227 31.76 -12.99 10.04
C ARG A 227 30.26 -13.13 10.24
N ARG A 228 29.56 -12.02 10.38
CA ARG A 228 28.13 -11.93 10.66
C ARG A 228 27.45 -10.87 9.77
N PRO A 229 27.47 -11.04 8.44
CA PRO A 229 26.88 -10.09 7.53
C PRO A 229 25.36 -10.03 7.68
N LEU A 230 24.81 -8.82 7.67
CA LEU A 230 23.39 -8.54 7.76
C LEU A 230 22.96 -7.61 6.62
N VAL A 231 21.97 -8.02 5.86
CA VAL A 231 21.21 -7.13 4.97
C VAL A 231 19.97 -6.64 5.69
N VAL A 232 19.74 -5.32 5.68
CA VAL A 232 18.53 -4.70 6.24
C VAL A 232 17.81 -4.01 5.09
N THR A 233 16.53 -4.33 4.92
CA THR A 233 15.70 -3.80 3.83
C THR A 233 14.31 -3.46 4.31
N GLY A 234 13.56 -2.65 3.55
CA GLY A 234 12.19 -2.26 3.90
C GLY A 234 11.26 -2.08 2.69
N TYR A 235 11.82 -1.67 1.53
CA TYR A 235 11.04 -1.41 0.31
C TYR A 235 11.48 -2.23 -0.90
N SER A 236 12.60 -2.98 -0.83
CA SER A 236 13.13 -3.68 -2.00
C SER A 236 12.14 -4.67 -2.63
N GLY A 237 11.25 -5.27 -1.83
CA GLY A 237 10.20 -6.19 -2.30
C GLY A 237 9.13 -5.54 -3.19
N ARG A 238 9.08 -4.20 -3.28
CA ARG A 238 8.21 -3.51 -4.22
C ARG A 238 8.55 -3.86 -5.67
N ASP A 239 9.81 -4.03 -5.99
CA ASP A 239 10.22 -4.71 -7.22
C ASP A 239 10.27 -6.21 -6.95
N ARG A 240 9.27 -6.94 -7.46
CA ARG A 240 9.10 -8.38 -7.24
C ARG A 240 10.26 -9.25 -7.76
N ARG A 241 11.23 -8.65 -8.45
CA ARG A 241 12.47 -9.32 -8.89
C ARG A 241 13.55 -9.31 -7.81
N CYS A 242 13.52 -8.33 -6.90
CA CYS A 242 14.53 -8.18 -5.85
C CYS A 242 14.58 -9.34 -4.85
N PRO A 243 13.47 -9.92 -4.35
CA PRO A 243 13.52 -11.02 -3.42
C PRO A 243 14.34 -12.22 -3.96
N GLY A 244 14.18 -12.55 -5.24
CA GLY A 244 14.97 -13.63 -5.86
C GLY A 244 16.48 -13.32 -5.94
N LEU A 245 16.86 -12.06 -6.15
CA LEU A 245 18.27 -11.64 -6.13
C LEU A 245 18.85 -11.63 -4.71
N LEU A 246 18.06 -11.25 -3.70
CA LEU A 246 18.47 -11.33 -2.30
C LEU A 246 18.66 -12.79 -1.86
N VAL A 247 17.81 -13.71 -2.31
CA VAL A 247 18.00 -15.17 -2.12
C VAL A 247 19.32 -15.61 -2.76
N ALA A 248 19.53 -15.25 -4.03
CA ALA A 248 20.79 -15.59 -4.72
C ALA A 248 22.04 -15.02 -4.01
N LEU A 249 21.94 -13.83 -3.43
CA LEU A 249 23.03 -13.24 -2.63
C LEU A 249 23.23 -14.00 -1.31
N ALA A 250 22.15 -14.40 -0.63
CA ALA A 250 22.20 -15.17 0.61
C ALA A 250 22.79 -16.57 0.40
N ASP A 251 22.43 -17.23 -0.70
CA ASP A 251 22.97 -18.53 -1.09
C ASP A 251 24.46 -18.48 -1.43
N LEU A 252 24.90 -17.36 -2.04
CA LEU A 252 26.34 -17.15 -2.34
C LEU A 252 27.18 -16.93 -1.07
N ILE A 253 26.59 -16.35 -0.01
CA ILE A 253 27.29 -16.00 1.23
C ILE A 253 26.66 -16.76 2.41
N PRO A 254 26.99 -18.05 2.61
CA PRO A 254 26.38 -18.84 3.67
C PRO A 254 26.59 -18.22 5.06
N GLY A 255 25.52 -18.15 5.83
CA GLY A 255 25.50 -17.47 7.13
C GLY A 255 25.09 -15.99 7.09
N MET A 256 24.89 -15.41 5.90
CA MET A 256 24.27 -14.08 5.77
C MET A 256 22.85 -14.09 6.34
N ARG A 257 22.43 -12.95 6.89
CA ARG A 257 21.09 -12.73 7.43
C ARG A 257 20.41 -11.61 6.68
N VAL A 258 19.09 -11.70 6.56
CA VAL A 258 18.26 -10.66 5.93
C VAL A 258 17.13 -10.29 6.86
N HIS A 259 17.06 -9.01 7.21
CA HIS A 259 16.06 -8.43 8.10
C HIS A 259 15.18 -7.45 7.33
N ASP A 260 13.85 -7.66 7.37
CA ASP A 260 12.85 -6.74 6.85
C ASP A 260 12.36 -5.82 7.99
N THR A 261 12.59 -4.52 7.86
CA THR A 261 12.24 -3.55 8.90
C THR A 261 10.84 -3.01 8.78
N GLY A 262 10.34 -2.85 7.56
CA GLY A 262 9.10 -2.14 7.28
C GLY A 262 7.88 -3.03 7.10
N GLY A 263 8.09 -4.26 6.62
CA GLY A 263 7.02 -5.21 6.32
C GLY A 263 5.95 -4.68 5.36
N SER A 264 6.29 -3.69 4.51
CA SER A 264 5.35 -3.12 3.54
C SER A 264 5.08 -4.06 2.38
N ASP A 265 6.07 -4.88 2.03
CA ASP A 265 6.03 -5.85 0.94
C ASP A 265 6.85 -7.09 1.35
N VAL A 266 6.81 -8.17 0.58
CA VAL A 266 7.72 -9.31 0.79
C VAL A 266 9.09 -8.94 0.23
N CYS A 267 10.00 -8.48 1.08
CA CYS A 267 11.37 -8.17 0.66
C CYS A 267 12.26 -9.41 0.57
N PHE A 268 11.98 -10.42 1.38
CA PHE A 268 12.72 -11.67 1.43
C PHE A 268 11.81 -12.84 1.85
N PRO A 269 11.92 -14.03 1.26
CA PRO A 269 11.08 -15.17 1.63
C PRO A 269 11.25 -15.56 3.10
N PHE A 270 10.15 -15.66 3.82
CA PHE A 270 10.17 -15.97 5.25
C PHE A 270 10.77 -17.34 5.54
N GLU A 271 10.50 -18.32 4.68
CA GLU A 271 10.93 -19.72 4.86
C GLU A 271 12.43 -19.93 4.56
N HIS A 272 13.11 -18.96 3.98
CA HIS A 272 14.54 -19.07 3.69
C HIS A 272 15.39 -19.01 4.97
N PRO A 273 16.41 -19.86 5.16
CA PRO A 273 17.22 -19.87 6.39
C PRO A 273 17.87 -18.55 6.78
N ALA A 274 18.20 -17.70 5.83
CA ALA A 274 18.75 -16.37 6.07
C ALA A 274 17.72 -15.35 6.63
N SER A 275 16.41 -15.66 6.62
CA SER A 275 15.37 -14.73 7.05
C SER A 275 15.39 -14.47 8.55
N GLU A 276 15.43 -13.21 8.95
CA GLU A 276 15.11 -12.75 10.32
C GLU A 276 13.63 -12.36 10.45
N GLY A 277 12.86 -12.40 9.36
CA GLY A 277 11.45 -12.02 9.29
C GLY A 277 11.23 -10.52 9.38
N PHE A 278 9.97 -10.14 9.50
CA PHE A 278 9.53 -8.76 9.69
C PHE A 278 9.54 -8.40 11.19
N ARG A 279 10.22 -7.31 11.58
CA ARG A 279 10.44 -6.97 13.00
C ARG A 279 10.30 -5.48 13.35
N LEU A 280 9.71 -4.67 12.50
CA LEU A 280 9.51 -3.22 12.75
C LEU A 280 10.78 -2.50 13.21
N ALA A 281 11.92 -2.78 12.60
CA ALA A 281 13.24 -2.24 12.97
C ALA A 281 13.69 -2.52 14.43
N LEU A 282 13.17 -3.54 15.09
CA LEU A 282 13.42 -3.84 16.52
C LEU A 282 14.07 -5.21 16.77
N ASP A 283 14.66 -5.84 15.77
CA ASP A 283 15.31 -7.16 15.96
C ASP A 283 16.69 -7.03 16.57
N GLU A 284 17.05 -7.99 17.42
CA GLU A 284 18.37 -8.08 18.06
C GLU A 284 19.49 -8.46 17.06
N CYS A 285 19.14 -8.94 15.86
CA CYS A 285 20.12 -9.27 14.82
C CYS A 285 21.02 -8.09 14.43
N THR A 286 20.56 -6.86 14.64
CA THR A 286 21.35 -5.65 14.40
C THR A 286 22.49 -5.47 15.40
N ARG A 287 22.33 -5.92 16.66
CA ARG A 287 23.36 -5.83 17.71
C ARG A 287 24.49 -6.83 17.53
N ASP A 288 24.24 -7.89 16.79
CA ASP A 288 25.14 -9.01 16.61
C ASP A 288 25.59 -9.11 15.15
N THR A 289 26.23 -8.04 14.68
CA THR A 289 26.72 -7.93 13.30
C THR A 289 28.04 -7.17 13.25
N ASP A 290 28.88 -7.48 12.29
CA ASP A 290 30.11 -6.76 11.99
C ASP A 290 30.04 -6.02 10.62
N MET A 291 29.00 -6.31 9.82
CA MET A 291 28.73 -5.64 8.56
C MET A 291 27.24 -5.53 8.32
N VAL A 292 26.75 -4.32 8.05
CA VAL A 292 25.36 -4.03 7.69
C VAL A 292 25.30 -3.46 6.28
N PHE A 293 24.57 -4.12 5.41
CA PHE A 293 24.20 -3.62 4.10
C PHE A 293 22.73 -3.16 4.11
N LEU A 294 22.53 -1.85 4.05
CA LEU A 294 21.20 -1.24 4.00
C LEU A 294 20.76 -1.09 2.55
N LEU A 295 19.61 -1.65 2.21
CA LEU A 295 19.05 -1.66 0.87
C LEU A 295 17.59 -1.19 0.90
N ASP A 296 17.28 -0.02 0.32
CA ASP A 296 15.94 0.57 0.33
C ASP A 296 15.31 0.53 1.73
N CYS A 297 15.94 1.16 2.70
CA CYS A 297 15.50 1.14 4.09
C CYS A 297 15.65 2.51 4.75
N ASP A 298 14.53 3.10 5.18
CA ASP A 298 14.49 4.41 5.82
C ASP A 298 14.91 4.36 7.29
N VAL A 299 14.45 3.34 8.04
CA VAL A 299 14.71 3.20 9.48
C VAL A 299 15.23 1.79 9.77
N PRO A 300 16.55 1.58 9.73
CA PRO A 300 17.13 0.24 9.84
C PRO A 300 17.16 -0.31 11.27
N TRP A 301 17.16 0.54 12.28
CA TRP A 301 17.11 0.22 13.72
C TRP A 301 16.61 1.42 14.53
N ILE A 302 16.29 1.17 15.77
CA ILE A 302 15.95 2.22 16.74
C ILE A 302 17.21 2.51 17.59
N PRO A 303 17.82 3.71 17.50
CA PRO A 303 19.12 3.99 18.15
C PRO A 303 19.16 3.73 19.65
N ALA A 304 18.07 3.96 20.35
CA ALA A 304 17.96 3.71 21.78
C ALA A 304 17.75 2.23 22.16
N ARG A 305 17.51 1.34 21.18
CA ARG A 305 17.06 -0.02 21.42
C ARG A 305 18.00 -1.09 20.88
N ASN A 306 18.33 -1.03 19.60
CA ASN A 306 19.06 -2.08 18.89
C ASN A 306 20.06 -1.53 17.85
N PRO A 307 20.92 -0.54 18.19
CA PRO A 307 21.93 -0.06 17.25
C PRO A 307 22.96 -1.16 16.96
N PRO A 308 23.55 -1.19 15.76
CA PRO A 308 24.69 -2.07 15.47
C PRO A 308 25.89 -1.67 16.33
N PRO A 309 26.86 -2.58 16.55
CA PRO A 309 28.09 -2.28 17.25
C PRO A 309 28.89 -1.15 16.55
N GLU A 310 29.63 -0.35 17.30
CA GLU A 310 30.42 0.77 16.76
C GLU A 310 31.47 0.34 15.70
N HIS A 311 31.97 -0.90 15.80
CA HIS A 311 32.93 -1.45 14.86
C HIS A 311 32.30 -2.00 13.57
N ALA A 312 30.96 -2.09 13.49
CA ALA A 312 30.30 -2.63 12.32
C ALA A 312 30.46 -1.70 11.11
N THR A 313 30.86 -2.27 9.98
CA THR A 313 30.88 -1.53 8.71
C THR A 313 29.46 -1.39 8.18
N ILE A 314 29.06 -0.17 7.82
CA ILE A 314 27.71 0.14 7.33
C ILE A 314 27.79 0.70 5.92
N TYR A 315 27.15 0.07 4.97
CA TYR A 315 26.95 0.56 3.61
C TYR A 315 25.45 0.73 3.32
N HIS A 316 25.10 1.81 2.62
CA HIS A 316 23.72 2.17 2.34
C HIS A 316 23.48 2.45 0.86
N VAL A 317 22.54 1.71 0.27
CA VAL A 317 22.07 1.86 -1.11
C VAL A 317 20.57 2.07 -1.08
N ASP A 318 20.12 3.16 -1.64
CA ASP A 318 18.71 3.54 -1.73
C ASP A 318 18.50 4.44 -2.95
N CYS A 319 17.29 4.52 -3.46
CA CYS A 319 16.92 5.50 -4.47
C CYS A 319 16.92 6.95 -3.91
N ASP A 320 16.83 7.11 -2.58
CA ASP A 320 16.94 8.39 -1.87
C ASP A 320 17.64 8.21 -0.50
N PRO A 321 18.98 7.97 -0.49
CA PRO A 321 19.68 7.51 0.70
C PRO A 321 19.78 8.52 1.85
N LEU A 322 19.38 9.77 1.67
CA LEU A 322 19.31 10.76 2.74
C LEU A 322 17.88 11.05 3.20
N ASN A 323 16.89 10.66 2.41
CA ASN A 323 15.46 10.87 2.63
C ASN A 323 15.13 12.19 3.34
N GLN A 324 15.06 13.30 2.56
CA GLN A 324 14.83 14.64 3.09
C GLN A 324 13.54 14.81 3.92
N GLN A 325 12.63 13.84 3.88
CA GLN A 325 11.41 13.85 4.69
C GLN A 325 11.67 13.40 6.15
N ILE A 326 12.84 12.83 6.45
CA ILE A 326 13.24 12.51 7.82
C ILE A 326 13.92 13.74 8.43
N PRO A 327 13.26 14.47 9.36
CA PRO A 327 13.74 15.77 9.82
C PRO A 327 14.70 15.70 11.02
N VAL A 328 15.20 14.51 11.34
CA VAL A 328 16.09 14.27 12.49
C VAL A 328 17.40 13.66 12.05
N SER A 329 18.36 13.53 12.98
CA SER A 329 19.62 12.85 12.72
C SER A 329 19.39 11.46 12.18
N PHE A 330 20.01 11.18 11.04
CA PHE A 330 19.97 9.88 10.41
C PHE A 330 21.07 8.98 11.01
N PHE A 331 21.31 7.80 10.48
CA PHE A 331 22.39 6.92 10.95
C PHE A 331 23.69 7.19 10.21
N PRO A 332 24.88 6.93 10.82
CA PRO A 332 26.17 7.01 10.13
C PRO A 332 26.30 5.83 9.15
N ALA A 333 27.05 6.01 8.06
CA ALA A 333 27.44 4.94 7.14
C ALA A 333 28.83 5.22 6.54
N HIS A 334 29.59 4.16 6.28
CA HIS A 334 30.91 4.23 5.66
C HIS A 334 30.85 4.55 4.15
N GLY A 335 29.68 4.30 3.54
CA GLY A 335 29.38 4.69 2.16
C GLY A 335 27.88 4.75 1.92
N ARG A 336 27.46 5.71 1.06
CA ARG A 336 26.08 5.89 0.64
C ARG A 336 26.03 6.10 -0.86
N TRP A 337 25.10 5.38 -1.52
CA TRP A 337 24.94 5.51 -2.97
C TRP A 337 23.46 5.58 -3.33
N LYS A 338 23.19 6.47 -4.28
CA LYS A 338 21.86 6.55 -4.90
C LYS A 338 21.83 5.58 -6.08
N ALA A 339 21.13 4.45 -5.89
CA ALA A 339 20.98 3.43 -6.92
C ALA A 339 19.66 2.70 -6.77
N ASP A 340 19.25 2.04 -7.82
CA ASP A 340 18.11 1.14 -7.87
C ASP A 340 18.46 -0.22 -7.25
N SER A 341 17.58 -0.76 -6.42
CA SER A 341 17.83 -1.99 -5.67
C SER A 341 18.03 -3.22 -6.57
N PHE A 342 17.20 -3.36 -7.60
CA PHE A 342 17.33 -4.47 -8.54
C PHE A 342 18.66 -4.43 -9.29
N THR A 343 19.04 -3.23 -9.76
CA THR A 343 20.32 -3.02 -10.46
C THR A 343 21.50 -3.28 -9.53
N ALA A 344 21.47 -2.72 -8.31
CA ALA A 344 22.53 -2.90 -7.32
C ALA A 344 22.72 -4.37 -6.93
N LEU A 345 21.62 -5.07 -6.64
CA LEU A 345 21.67 -6.52 -6.32
C LEU A 345 22.20 -7.35 -7.49
N SER A 346 21.76 -7.05 -8.72
CA SER A 346 22.27 -7.74 -9.92
C SER A 346 23.78 -7.56 -10.07
N GLN A 347 24.27 -6.32 -9.89
CA GLN A 347 25.70 -6.02 -9.94
C GLN A 347 26.50 -6.75 -8.84
N LEU A 348 25.98 -6.80 -7.61
CA LEU A 348 26.65 -7.49 -6.49
C LEU A 348 26.72 -9.00 -6.70
N VAL A 349 25.60 -9.62 -7.10
CA VAL A 349 25.52 -11.07 -7.37
C VAL A 349 26.48 -11.45 -8.51
N GLU A 350 26.48 -10.68 -9.58
CA GLU A 350 27.37 -10.89 -10.73
C GLU A 350 28.85 -10.71 -10.35
N TYR A 351 29.18 -9.64 -9.61
CA TYR A 351 30.54 -9.39 -9.16
C TYR A 351 31.09 -10.52 -8.29
N ILE A 352 30.33 -10.98 -7.27
CA ILE A 352 30.77 -12.04 -6.36
C ILE A 352 30.97 -13.35 -7.12
N ARG A 353 30.12 -13.68 -8.09
CA ARG A 353 30.26 -14.90 -8.91
C ARG A 353 31.50 -14.88 -9.81
N ASN A 354 31.87 -13.70 -10.31
CA ASN A 354 32.94 -13.56 -11.29
C ASN A 354 34.32 -13.23 -10.66
N ASP A 355 34.36 -12.79 -9.40
CA ASP A 355 35.64 -12.52 -8.69
C ASP A 355 36.25 -13.83 -8.17
N ALA A 356 37.34 -14.25 -8.80
CA ALA A 356 38.02 -15.53 -8.46
C ALA A 356 38.57 -15.57 -7.03
N ALA A 357 38.88 -14.41 -6.42
CA ALA A 357 39.36 -14.35 -5.04
C ALA A 357 38.22 -14.56 -4.06
N LEU A 358 37.08 -13.91 -4.27
CA LEU A 358 35.88 -14.09 -3.46
C LEU A 358 35.32 -15.51 -3.61
N ALA A 359 35.22 -16.01 -4.84
CA ALA A 359 34.76 -17.38 -5.09
C ALA A 359 35.63 -18.44 -4.37
N ARG A 360 36.96 -18.25 -4.33
CA ARG A 360 37.87 -19.12 -3.58
C ARG A 360 37.65 -18.99 -2.08
N GLN A 361 37.48 -17.77 -1.56
CA GLN A 361 37.25 -17.53 -0.14
C GLN A 361 35.94 -18.22 0.32
N LEU A 362 34.88 -18.15 -0.45
CA LEU A 362 33.57 -18.78 -0.16
C LEU A 362 33.62 -20.32 -0.15
N GLN A 363 34.68 -20.93 -0.66
CA GLN A 363 34.92 -22.38 -0.58
C GLN A 363 35.52 -22.82 0.77
N ASP A 364 35.92 -21.89 1.64
CA ASP A 364 36.40 -22.23 2.97
C ASP A 364 35.29 -22.96 3.76
N PRO A 365 35.62 -24.09 4.42
CA PRO A 365 34.67 -24.87 5.23
C PRO A 365 33.94 -24.07 6.29
N GLU A 366 34.49 -22.93 6.74
CA GLU A 366 33.86 -22.05 7.70
C GLU A 366 32.52 -21.50 7.17
N TYR A 367 32.40 -21.17 5.87
CA TYR A 367 31.14 -20.68 5.30
C TYR A 367 30.05 -21.76 5.32
N ALA A 368 30.38 -22.99 4.97
CA ALA A 368 29.45 -24.11 5.06
C ALA A 368 28.98 -24.34 6.51
N ALA A 369 29.88 -24.22 7.47
CA ALA A 369 29.54 -24.34 8.89
C ALA A 369 28.60 -23.18 9.36
N ARG A 370 28.84 -21.96 8.89
CA ARG A 370 27.94 -20.81 9.15
C ARG A 370 26.56 -21.03 8.56
N GLY A 371 26.46 -21.53 7.33
CA GLY A 371 25.21 -21.87 6.69
C GLY A 371 24.42 -22.90 7.50
N ALA A 372 25.03 -24.02 7.86
CA ALA A 372 24.40 -25.05 8.66
C ALA A 372 23.96 -24.56 10.06
N ALA A 373 24.76 -23.69 10.69
CA ALA A 373 24.37 -23.07 11.96
C ALA A 373 23.14 -22.16 11.79
N ARG A 374 23.06 -21.43 10.67
CA ARG A 374 21.92 -20.56 10.36
C ARG A 374 20.64 -21.37 10.10
N GLU A 375 20.72 -22.45 9.33
CA GLU A 375 19.60 -23.37 9.11
C GLU A 375 19.03 -23.90 10.43
N LYS A 376 19.88 -24.29 11.35
CA LYS A 376 19.48 -24.78 12.68
C LYS A 376 18.75 -23.69 13.49
N VAL A 377 19.27 -22.45 13.49
CA VAL A 377 18.64 -21.32 14.20
C VAL A 377 17.27 -21.02 13.59
N HIS A 378 17.17 -21.01 12.26
CA HIS A 378 15.92 -20.77 11.57
C HIS A 378 14.87 -21.87 11.84
N ALA A 379 15.28 -23.14 11.80
CA ALA A 379 14.40 -24.27 12.13
C ALA A 379 13.86 -24.19 13.57
N SER A 380 14.71 -23.79 14.55
CA SER A 380 14.26 -23.56 15.93
C SER A 380 13.23 -22.42 16.01
N ARG A 381 13.47 -21.31 15.31
CA ARG A 381 12.52 -20.18 15.22
C ARG A 381 11.16 -20.62 14.63
N LEU A 382 11.17 -21.39 13.55
CA LEU A 382 9.92 -21.90 12.96
C LEU A 382 9.14 -22.80 13.93
N ALA A 383 9.84 -23.65 14.69
CA ALA A 383 9.22 -24.50 15.71
C ALA A 383 8.62 -23.66 16.86
N GLU A 384 9.31 -22.61 17.31
CA GLU A 384 8.83 -21.70 18.33
C GLU A 384 7.59 -20.92 17.87
N ILE A 385 7.58 -20.44 16.61
CA ILE A 385 6.43 -19.77 16.00
C ILE A 385 5.23 -20.73 15.95
N ALA A 386 5.43 -21.95 15.47
CA ALA A 386 4.36 -22.95 15.39
C ALA A 386 3.76 -23.29 16.78
N ALA A 387 4.61 -23.35 17.81
CA ALA A 387 4.18 -23.65 19.18
C ALA A 387 3.30 -22.53 19.82
N GLN A 388 3.34 -21.31 19.30
CA GLN A 388 2.49 -20.22 19.78
C GLN A 388 1.03 -20.36 19.36
N ALA A 389 0.75 -21.08 18.27
CA ALA A 389 -0.59 -21.26 17.75
C ALA A 389 -1.31 -22.40 18.48
N ARG A 390 -2.16 -22.07 19.45
CA ARG A 390 -3.03 -23.03 20.10
C ARG A 390 -4.29 -23.24 19.26
N LEU A 391 -4.53 -24.47 18.78
CA LEU A 391 -5.56 -24.79 17.79
C LEU A 391 -6.67 -25.70 18.32
N GLY A 392 -6.79 -25.85 19.66
CA GLY A 392 -7.92 -26.54 20.30
C GLY A 392 -9.22 -25.79 20.01
N ASP A 393 -10.33 -26.52 19.82
CA ASP A 393 -11.58 -25.94 19.35
C ASP A 393 -12.17 -24.89 20.30
N ASP A 394 -12.01 -25.06 21.61
CA ASP A 394 -12.49 -24.14 22.65
C ASP A 394 -11.49 -23.00 22.97
N GLU A 395 -10.30 -23.00 22.35
CA GLU A 395 -9.29 -21.95 22.57
C GLU A 395 -9.83 -20.59 22.12
N PRO A 396 -9.59 -19.52 22.92
CA PRO A 396 -9.90 -18.16 22.51
C PRO A 396 -9.01 -17.74 21.34
N LEU A 397 -9.53 -16.85 20.50
CA LEU A 397 -8.80 -16.33 19.36
C LEU A 397 -7.71 -15.35 19.79
N ASN A 398 -6.57 -15.44 19.11
CA ASN A 398 -5.43 -14.53 19.23
C ASN A 398 -4.69 -14.44 17.88
N ALA A 399 -3.78 -13.50 17.73
CA ALA A 399 -3.09 -13.28 16.48
C ALA A 399 -2.33 -14.53 15.97
N ALA A 400 -1.81 -15.37 16.87
CA ALA A 400 -1.05 -16.55 16.47
C ALA A 400 -1.94 -17.65 15.88
N ASN A 401 -3.04 -18.03 16.59
CA ASN A 401 -3.92 -19.06 16.05
C ASN A 401 -4.72 -18.58 14.82
N ILE A 402 -5.08 -17.29 14.74
CA ILE A 402 -5.69 -16.69 13.57
C ILE A 402 -4.74 -16.80 12.36
N GLY A 403 -3.50 -16.33 12.50
CA GLY A 403 -2.51 -16.37 11.41
C GLY A 403 -2.25 -17.81 10.92
N SER A 404 -2.11 -18.77 11.84
CA SER A 404 -1.93 -20.19 11.53
C SER A 404 -3.13 -20.80 10.79
N LEU A 405 -4.36 -20.47 11.23
CA LEU A 405 -5.58 -20.94 10.56
C LEU A 405 -5.74 -20.33 9.17
N LEU A 406 -5.45 -19.04 9.01
CA LEU A 406 -5.49 -18.39 7.69
C LEU A 406 -4.46 -19.01 6.74
N LYS A 407 -3.24 -19.31 7.20
CA LYS A 407 -2.21 -19.98 6.39
C LYS A 407 -2.67 -21.36 5.90
N THR A 408 -3.35 -22.12 6.75
CA THR A 408 -3.73 -23.50 6.42
C THR A 408 -5.04 -23.62 5.65
N ALA A 409 -5.97 -22.68 5.85
CA ALA A 409 -7.31 -22.75 5.27
C ALA A 409 -7.44 -22.00 3.94
N LEU A 410 -6.61 -20.98 3.69
CA LEU A 410 -6.71 -20.18 2.47
C LEU A 410 -5.73 -20.67 1.39
N PRO A 411 -6.04 -20.46 0.10
CA PRO A 411 -5.15 -20.82 -1.00
C PRO A 411 -3.76 -20.17 -0.85
N GLU A 412 -2.71 -20.87 -1.25
CA GLU A 412 -1.33 -20.36 -1.24
C GLU A 412 -1.18 -19.08 -2.10
N SER A 413 -2.01 -18.95 -3.14
CA SER A 413 -2.07 -17.76 -3.99
C SER A 413 -2.68 -16.53 -3.32
N THR A 414 -3.20 -16.63 -2.09
CA THR A 414 -3.82 -15.52 -1.35
C THR A 414 -2.88 -14.31 -1.21
N THR A 415 -3.41 -13.13 -1.48
CA THR A 415 -2.73 -11.86 -1.19
C THR A 415 -3.31 -11.27 0.09
N PHE A 416 -2.46 -11.10 1.11
CA PHE A 416 -2.84 -10.50 2.39
C PHE A 416 -2.62 -8.99 2.37
N VAL A 417 -3.66 -8.23 2.72
CA VAL A 417 -3.60 -6.78 2.93
C VAL A 417 -3.76 -6.51 4.41
N ILE A 418 -2.67 -6.08 5.04
CA ILE A 418 -2.55 -6.04 6.50
C ILE A 418 -2.56 -4.60 7.03
N GLU A 419 -3.39 -4.36 8.02
CA GLU A 419 -3.38 -3.14 8.84
C GLU A 419 -3.73 -3.47 10.30
N ALA A 420 -3.06 -4.45 10.86
CA ALA A 420 -3.25 -4.93 12.21
C ALA A 420 -2.08 -4.50 13.11
N VAL A 421 -1.91 -3.21 13.31
CA VAL A 421 -0.74 -2.52 13.85
C VAL A 421 0.00 -3.27 14.97
N THR A 422 -0.73 -3.71 16.01
CA THR A 422 -0.14 -4.43 17.17
C THR A 422 -0.01 -5.93 16.96
N ALA A 423 -0.65 -6.49 15.93
CA ALA A 423 -0.64 -7.92 15.62
C ALA A 423 0.17 -8.29 14.37
N ALA A 424 0.62 -7.29 13.59
CA ALA A 424 1.23 -7.50 12.27
C ALA A 424 2.46 -8.43 12.31
N GLN A 425 3.32 -8.29 13.32
CA GLN A 425 4.49 -9.15 13.47
C GLN A 425 4.10 -10.61 13.71
N THR A 426 3.19 -10.87 14.66
CA THR A 426 2.71 -12.23 14.97
C THR A 426 2.00 -12.84 13.75
N LEU A 427 1.19 -12.04 13.03
CA LEU A 427 0.56 -12.49 11.79
C LEU A 427 1.59 -12.84 10.72
N SER A 428 2.64 -12.01 10.54
CA SER A 428 3.72 -12.30 9.60
C SER A 428 4.46 -13.60 9.97
N ASP A 429 4.75 -13.81 11.25
CA ASP A 429 5.41 -15.01 11.75
C ASP A 429 4.58 -16.27 11.44
N GLN A 430 3.27 -16.23 11.64
CA GLN A 430 2.38 -17.37 11.41
C GLN A 430 2.03 -17.59 9.94
N LEU A 431 1.82 -16.52 9.16
CA LEU A 431 1.53 -16.60 7.73
C LEU A 431 2.76 -16.94 6.89
N GLN A 432 3.95 -16.56 7.36
CA GLN A 432 5.25 -16.82 6.72
C GLN A 432 5.28 -16.41 5.23
N PRO A 433 5.02 -15.13 4.91
CA PRO A 433 4.93 -14.70 3.53
C PRO A 433 6.26 -14.89 2.79
N SER A 434 6.24 -15.71 1.74
CA SER A 434 7.43 -16.05 0.97
C SER A 434 7.30 -15.68 -0.51
N ARG A 435 6.07 -15.63 -1.04
CA ARG A 435 5.81 -15.28 -2.44
C ARG A 435 5.78 -13.74 -2.60
N PRO A 436 6.60 -13.16 -3.52
CA PRO A 436 6.58 -11.73 -3.79
C PRO A 436 5.17 -11.22 -4.11
N GLY A 437 4.73 -10.18 -3.41
CA GLY A 437 3.41 -9.59 -3.55
C GLY A 437 2.28 -10.30 -2.81
N SER A 438 2.54 -11.36 -2.04
CA SER A 438 1.52 -12.04 -1.21
C SER A 438 1.20 -11.32 0.10
N TRP A 439 2.04 -10.37 0.51
CA TRP A 439 1.86 -9.55 1.71
C TRP A 439 2.01 -8.09 1.35
N ILE A 440 1.02 -7.28 1.69
CA ILE A 440 0.99 -5.84 1.47
C ILE A 440 0.52 -5.18 2.76
N ASN A 441 1.38 -4.35 3.36
CA ASN A 441 1.05 -3.62 4.58
C ASN A 441 1.03 -2.11 4.32
N CYS A 442 0.35 -1.35 5.17
CA CYS A 442 0.31 0.09 5.09
C CYS A 442 1.71 0.70 5.11
N GLY A 443 1.97 1.67 4.24
CA GLY A 443 3.27 2.35 4.17
C GLY A 443 3.53 3.28 5.34
N ALA A 444 2.49 3.70 6.07
CA ALA A 444 2.56 4.66 7.16
C ALA A 444 1.44 4.46 8.18
N THR A 445 1.15 5.46 8.99
CA THR A 445 0.26 5.39 10.15
C THR A 445 -1.10 6.08 9.97
N GLY A 446 -1.46 6.45 8.75
CA GLY A 446 -2.81 6.92 8.41
C GLY A 446 -3.79 5.75 8.39
N ILE A 447 -4.28 5.38 9.59
CA ILE A 447 -5.13 4.18 9.78
C ILE A 447 -6.47 4.27 9.04
N GLY A 448 -7.01 3.10 8.63
CA GLY A 448 -8.15 2.97 7.75
C GLY A 448 -7.80 2.75 6.28
N TRP A 449 -6.51 2.71 5.96
CA TRP A 449 -5.99 2.50 4.61
C TRP A 449 -6.44 1.17 4.00
N SER A 450 -6.41 0.08 4.76
CA SER A 450 -6.69 -1.27 4.23
C SER A 450 -8.11 -1.44 3.72
N ASN A 451 -9.08 -0.66 4.22
CA ASN A 451 -10.46 -0.72 3.76
C ASN A 451 -10.58 -0.43 2.24
N GLY A 452 -9.87 0.59 1.76
CA GLY A 452 -9.80 0.89 0.33
C GLY A 452 -8.72 0.07 -0.39
N ALA A 453 -7.55 -0.09 0.23
CA ALA A 453 -6.41 -0.75 -0.40
C ALA A 453 -6.70 -2.20 -0.81
N ALA A 454 -7.41 -2.97 0.02
CA ALA A 454 -7.80 -4.33 -0.31
C ALA A 454 -8.68 -4.40 -1.57
N LEU A 455 -9.57 -3.42 -1.74
CA LEU A 455 -10.38 -3.30 -2.96
C LEU A 455 -9.53 -2.96 -4.17
N GLY A 456 -8.60 -2.01 -4.02
CA GLY A 456 -7.65 -1.63 -5.08
C GLY A 456 -6.75 -2.78 -5.50
N VAL A 457 -6.22 -3.53 -4.53
CA VAL A 457 -5.44 -4.77 -4.76
C VAL A 457 -6.27 -5.78 -5.54
N LYS A 458 -7.51 -6.06 -5.09
CA LYS A 458 -8.38 -7.03 -5.77
C LYS A 458 -8.73 -6.59 -7.19
N MET A 459 -9.03 -5.31 -7.41
CA MET A 459 -9.31 -4.79 -8.76
C MET A 459 -8.11 -4.95 -9.69
N ALA A 460 -6.89 -4.66 -9.21
CA ALA A 460 -5.68 -4.83 -10.00
C ALA A 460 -5.42 -6.30 -10.35
N LEU A 461 -5.65 -7.23 -9.41
CA LEU A 461 -5.55 -8.66 -9.67
C LEU A 461 -6.60 -9.13 -10.68
N MET A 462 -7.85 -8.67 -10.56
CA MET A 462 -8.91 -8.99 -11.53
C MET A 462 -8.55 -8.51 -12.95
N ASP A 463 -7.91 -7.36 -13.08
CA ASP A 463 -7.46 -6.86 -14.39
C ASP A 463 -6.31 -7.70 -14.98
N LEU A 464 -5.37 -8.14 -14.14
CA LEU A 464 -4.29 -9.04 -14.56
C LEU A 464 -4.81 -10.46 -14.92
N GLU A 465 -5.82 -10.94 -14.19
CA GLU A 465 -6.45 -12.23 -14.42
C GLU A 465 -7.29 -12.24 -15.70
N SER A 466 -7.81 -11.10 -16.15
CA SER A 466 -8.58 -11.03 -17.41
C SER A 466 -7.76 -11.49 -18.62
N ASP A 467 -6.44 -11.36 -18.52
CA ASP A 467 -5.50 -11.79 -19.56
C ASP A 467 -5.10 -13.28 -19.42
N GLN A 468 -5.45 -13.94 -18.29
CA GLN A 468 -5.15 -15.34 -17.98
C GLN A 468 -6.36 -16.03 -17.32
N PRO A 469 -7.34 -16.51 -18.07
CA PRO A 469 -8.54 -17.12 -17.49
C PRO A 469 -8.22 -18.43 -16.75
N GLY A 470 -8.58 -18.52 -15.47
CA GLY A 470 -8.54 -19.77 -14.69
C GLY A 470 -8.15 -19.66 -13.23
N GLU A 471 -7.43 -18.63 -12.80
CA GLU A 471 -7.10 -18.44 -11.38
C GLU A 471 -7.80 -17.20 -10.81
N HIS A 472 -8.65 -17.39 -9.82
CA HIS A 472 -9.25 -16.28 -9.06
C HIS A 472 -8.45 -16.06 -7.77
N SER A 473 -7.54 -15.09 -7.78
CA SER A 473 -6.74 -14.73 -6.61
C SER A 473 -7.63 -14.24 -5.47
N LEU A 474 -7.51 -14.86 -4.31
CA LEU A 474 -8.14 -14.38 -3.09
C LEU A 474 -7.36 -13.19 -2.52
N VAL A 475 -8.08 -12.14 -2.12
CA VAL A 475 -7.55 -11.07 -1.28
C VAL A 475 -8.14 -11.20 0.11
N CYS A 476 -7.27 -11.31 1.11
CA CYS A 476 -7.63 -11.34 2.51
C CYS A 476 -7.12 -10.07 3.21
N GLN A 477 -8.04 -9.18 3.58
CA GLN A 477 -7.75 -8.04 4.44
C GLN A 477 -7.74 -8.49 5.90
N VAL A 478 -6.67 -8.16 6.65
CA VAL A 478 -6.63 -8.34 8.11
C VAL A 478 -6.40 -6.98 8.75
N VAL A 479 -7.37 -6.51 9.50
CA VAL A 479 -7.42 -5.13 10.02
C VAL A 479 -7.84 -5.11 11.50
N GLY A 480 -7.21 -4.27 12.31
CA GLY A 480 -7.67 -4.00 13.69
C GLY A 480 -8.96 -3.19 13.68
N ASP A 481 -9.80 -3.37 14.71
CA ASP A 481 -11.07 -2.64 14.88
C ASP A 481 -10.90 -1.12 14.85
N GLY A 482 -9.84 -0.59 15.47
CA GLY A 482 -9.54 0.84 15.45
C GLY A 482 -9.17 1.37 14.07
N SER A 483 -8.41 0.62 13.27
CA SER A 483 -8.12 0.96 11.88
C SER A 483 -9.35 0.82 10.98
N PHE A 484 -10.13 -0.24 11.17
CA PHE A 484 -11.36 -0.46 10.42
C PHE A 484 -12.34 0.71 10.57
N MET A 485 -12.53 1.19 11.79
CA MET A 485 -13.47 2.29 12.11
C MET A 485 -12.98 3.67 11.67
N CYS A 486 -11.66 3.90 11.58
CA CYS A 486 -11.08 5.22 11.41
C CYS A 486 -11.46 5.91 10.08
N ALA A 487 -11.69 5.15 9.01
CA ALA A 487 -11.87 5.71 7.67
C ALA A 487 -13.11 5.17 6.96
N ALA A 488 -14.29 5.58 7.41
CA ALA A 488 -15.58 5.33 6.77
C ALA A 488 -15.72 3.91 6.16
N PRO A 489 -15.66 2.84 6.96
CA PRO A 489 -15.71 1.47 6.46
C PRO A 489 -16.98 1.18 5.65
N SER A 490 -18.09 1.81 6.00
CA SER A 490 -19.36 1.69 5.26
C SER A 490 -19.22 2.14 3.80
N SER A 491 -18.44 3.19 3.52
CA SER A 491 -18.17 3.64 2.16
C SER A 491 -17.38 2.62 1.36
N ALA A 492 -16.34 2.02 1.95
CA ALA A 492 -15.54 0.98 1.29
C ALA A 492 -16.38 -0.27 1.01
N LEU A 493 -17.17 -0.72 1.98
CA LEU A 493 -18.05 -1.88 1.83
C LEU A 493 -19.12 -1.67 0.75
N TRP A 494 -19.67 -0.45 0.67
CA TRP A 494 -20.59 -0.09 -0.41
C TRP A 494 -19.89 -0.10 -1.79
N VAL A 495 -18.67 0.45 -1.90
CA VAL A 495 -17.88 0.40 -3.14
C VAL A 495 -17.63 -1.05 -3.56
N ALA A 496 -17.25 -1.90 -2.61
CA ALA A 496 -17.03 -3.32 -2.86
C ALA A 496 -18.26 -3.99 -3.48
N SER A 497 -19.44 -3.76 -2.90
CA SER A 497 -20.72 -4.28 -3.39
C SER A 497 -21.11 -3.70 -4.75
N LYS A 498 -21.01 -2.38 -4.91
CA LYS A 498 -21.41 -1.70 -6.15
C LYS A 498 -20.61 -2.15 -7.37
N TYR A 499 -19.32 -2.41 -7.19
CA TYR A 499 -18.41 -2.77 -8.27
C TYR A 499 -18.02 -4.26 -8.25
N GLU A 500 -18.70 -5.05 -7.42
CA GLU A 500 -18.52 -6.50 -7.32
C GLU A 500 -17.04 -6.90 -7.12
N VAL A 501 -16.39 -6.26 -6.13
CA VAL A 501 -14.99 -6.49 -5.76
C VAL A 501 -14.92 -7.41 -4.54
N PRO A 502 -14.85 -8.75 -4.71
CA PRO A 502 -14.92 -9.70 -3.61
C PRO A 502 -13.62 -9.73 -2.80
N VAL A 503 -13.74 -9.48 -1.49
CA VAL A 503 -12.63 -9.52 -0.52
C VAL A 503 -13.11 -10.30 0.72
N LEU A 504 -12.21 -11.09 1.30
CA LEU A 504 -12.36 -11.61 2.65
C LEU A 504 -11.78 -10.57 3.62
N THR A 505 -12.61 -10.02 4.49
CA THR A 505 -12.17 -9.06 5.53
C THR A 505 -12.19 -9.73 6.89
N ILE A 506 -11.07 -9.68 7.61
CA ILE A 506 -10.91 -10.15 8.99
C ILE A 506 -10.73 -8.92 9.88
N VAL A 507 -11.71 -8.59 10.70
CA VAL A 507 -11.62 -7.50 11.68
C VAL A 507 -11.20 -8.08 13.03
N LEU A 508 -10.02 -7.76 13.50
CA LEU A 508 -9.51 -8.14 14.82
C LEU A 508 -10.09 -7.17 15.86
N ASN A 509 -11.16 -7.61 16.51
CA ASN A 509 -11.88 -6.81 17.50
C ASN A 509 -11.33 -7.06 18.90
N ASN A 510 -10.44 -6.17 19.34
CA ASN A 510 -9.87 -6.15 20.69
C ASN A 510 -10.44 -5.03 21.58
N GLY A 511 -11.50 -4.37 21.12
CA GLY A 511 -12.25 -3.36 21.85
C GLY A 511 -11.58 -1.99 21.94
N GLY A 512 -10.67 -1.65 21.01
CA GLY A 512 -10.10 -0.29 20.96
C GLY A 512 -8.63 -0.18 20.53
N TRP A 513 -8.04 0.98 20.75
CA TRP A 513 -6.67 1.28 20.35
C TRP A 513 -5.62 0.80 21.35
N LYS A 514 -4.90 -0.28 21.07
CA LYS A 514 -3.86 -0.82 21.96
C LYS A 514 -2.48 -0.17 21.77
N ALA A 515 -2.19 0.41 20.61
CA ALA A 515 -0.92 1.06 20.34
C ALA A 515 -0.60 2.23 21.30
N PRO A 516 -1.54 3.14 21.65
CA PRO A 516 -1.30 4.17 22.67
C PRO A 516 -0.95 3.59 24.04
N ARG A 517 -1.62 2.51 24.49
CA ARG A 517 -1.29 1.83 25.74
C ARG A 517 0.14 1.28 25.72
N ASN A 518 0.52 0.58 24.65
CA ASN A 518 1.87 0.04 24.51
C ASN A 518 2.93 1.15 24.56
N SER A 519 2.65 2.29 23.92
CA SER A 519 3.53 3.46 23.94
C SER A 519 3.64 4.07 25.33
N ALA A 520 2.52 4.22 26.04
CA ALA A 520 2.50 4.74 27.41
C ALA A 520 3.31 3.85 28.36
N GLN A 521 3.15 2.54 28.29
CA GLN A 521 3.91 1.57 29.09
C GLN A 521 5.40 1.58 28.75
N LEU A 522 5.77 1.83 27.50
CA LEU A 522 7.17 1.92 27.07
C LEU A 522 7.87 3.13 27.67
N VAL A 523 7.17 4.27 27.74
CA VAL A 523 7.73 5.55 28.23
C VAL A 523 7.61 5.67 29.75
N TYR A 524 6.50 5.20 30.30
CA TYR A 524 6.16 5.28 31.74
C TYR A 524 5.70 3.91 32.25
N PRO A 525 6.63 2.94 32.42
CA PRO A 525 6.27 1.58 32.83
C PRO A 525 5.56 1.52 34.19
N ASP A 526 5.90 2.42 35.08
CA ASP A 526 5.31 2.56 36.44
C ASP A 526 4.39 3.79 36.54
N GLY A 527 3.95 4.35 35.40
CA GLY A 527 3.10 5.52 35.35
C GLY A 527 1.63 5.24 35.66
N LEU A 528 0.83 6.29 35.83
CA LEU A 528 -0.59 6.18 36.18
C LEU A 528 -1.38 5.37 35.11
N ALA A 529 -1.02 5.48 33.85
CA ALA A 529 -1.66 4.74 32.75
C ALA A 529 -1.38 3.22 32.81
N ALA A 530 -0.32 2.78 33.50
CA ALA A 530 0.04 1.35 33.53
C ALA A 530 -1.03 0.51 34.25
N GLY A 531 -1.62 1.04 35.32
CA GLY A 531 -2.70 0.37 36.06
C GLY A 531 -4.12 0.80 35.68
N ALA A 532 -4.27 1.75 34.76
CA ALA A 532 -5.57 2.28 34.36
C ALA A 532 -6.29 1.37 33.37
N THR A 533 -7.62 1.37 33.39
CA THR A 533 -8.45 0.70 32.40
C THR A 533 -8.38 1.40 31.05
N ASP A 534 -8.78 0.73 29.97
CA ASP A 534 -8.85 1.32 28.62
C ASP A 534 -9.85 2.49 28.55
N ASP A 535 -10.93 2.44 29.35
CA ASP A 535 -11.89 3.55 29.45
C ASP A 535 -11.29 4.77 30.16
N GLU A 536 -10.53 4.58 31.24
CA GLU A 536 -9.87 5.69 31.96
C GLU A 536 -8.85 6.43 31.09
N ILE A 537 -8.19 5.75 30.15
CA ILE A 537 -7.24 6.40 29.23
C ILE A 537 -7.85 6.69 27.84
N ASN A 538 -9.17 6.58 27.71
CA ASN A 538 -9.95 6.92 26.50
C ASN A 538 -9.49 6.23 25.22
N ILE A 539 -9.18 4.95 25.28
CA ILE A 539 -8.81 4.13 24.11
C ILE A 539 -9.78 2.98 23.85
N SER A 540 -10.81 2.82 24.71
CA SER A 540 -11.84 1.80 24.62
C SER A 540 -12.89 2.14 23.57
N PHE A 541 -13.36 1.10 22.85
CA PHE A 541 -14.55 1.16 21.97
C PHE A 541 -15.76 0.43 22.58
N CYS A 542 -15.71 0.13 23.87
CA CYS A 542 -16.82 -0.53 24.54
C CYS A 542 -17.98 0.45 24.86
N PRO A 543 -19.25 0.10 24.54
CA PRO A 543 -19.68 -1.14 23.92
C PRO A 543 -19.24 -1.21 22.44
N THR A 544 -18.58 -2.31 22.07
CA THR A 544 -18.01 -2.45 20.72
C THR A 544 -19.12 -2.53 19.65
N PRO A 545 -18.94 -1.86 18.49
CA PRO A 545 -19.86 -1.97 17.37
C PRO A 545 -20.00 -3.42 16.88
N ASN A 546 -21.11 -3.71 16.22
CA ASN A 546 -21.28 -4.97 15.49
C ASN A 546 -20.78 -4.80 14.05
N TYR A 547 -19.50 -5.10 13.82
CA TYR A 547 -18.88 -4.93 12.50
C TYR A 547 -19.43 -5.91 11.45
N ALA A 548 -19.81 -7.10 11.86
CA ALA A 548 -20.46 -8.07 10.98
C ALA A 548 -21.78 -7.53 10.42
N ALA A 549 -22.66 -7.02 11.30
CA ALA A 549 -23.92 -6.41 10.88
C ALA A 549 -23.72 -5.12 10.07
N LEU A 550 -22.72 -4.30 10.43
CA LEU A 550 -22.34 -3.11 9.67
C LEU A 550 -21.98 -3.45 8.22
N ALA A 551 -21.22 -4.54 8.02
CA ALA A 551 -20.81 -4.98 6.69
C ALA A 551 -22.01 -5.38 5.82
N GLU A 552 -22.94 -6.15 6.37
CA GLU A 552 -24.16 -6.54 5.67
C GLU A 552 -25.03 -5.32 5.34
N ALA A 553 -25.23 -4.41 6.29
CA ALA A 553 -26.03 -3.20 6.10
C ALA A 553 -25.42 -2.22 5.07
N ALA A 554 -24.11 -2.01 5.13
CA ALA A 554 -23.41 -1.06 4.25
C ALA A 554 -23.29 -1.56 2.81
N ALA A 555 -23.09 -2.87 2.62
CA ALA A 555 -22.96 -3.46 1.29
C ALA A 555 -24.31 -3.57 0.55
N GLY A 556 -25.41 -3.28 1.21
CA GLY A 556 -26.75 -3.52 0.69
C GLY A 556 -27.05 -5.02 0.59
N SER A 557 -28.15 -5.45 1.15
CA SER A 557 -28.76 -6.72 0.73
C SER A 557 -29.06 -6.55 -0.75
N GLY A 558 -28.60 -7.34 -1.68
CA GLY A 558 -28.85 -7.24 -3.14
C GLY A 558 -30.27 -6.85 -3.60
N ALA A 559 -31.02 -6.33 -2.73
CA ALA A 559 -32.37 -5.87 -2.74
C ALA A 559 -32.53 -4.40 -3.13
N GLY A 560 -31.94 -4.01 -4.23
CA GLY A 560 -32.64 -3.04 -5.10
C GLY A 560 -33.93 -3.66 -5.62
N ARG A 561 -34.35 -4.78 -5.07
CA ARG A 561 -35.56 -5.54 -5.38
C ARG A 561 -36.26 -5.80 -4.05
N GLY A 562 -37.11 -4.84 -3.62
CA GLY A 562 -37.89 -4.97 -2.40
C GLY A 562 -38.53 -6.33 -2.26
N GLY A 563 -38.12 -7.08 -1.27
CA GLY A 563 -38.68 -8.37 -0.88
C GLY A 563 -38.08 -8.84 0.43
N LEU A 564 -38.94 -9.23 1.36
CA LEU A 564 -38.64 -10.02 2.55
C LEU A 564 -38.22 -11.43 2.10
N ALA A 565 -37.10 -11.58 1.40
CA ALA A 565 -36.62 -12.89 0.95
C ALA A 565 -35.33 -13.26 1.66
N ASP A 566 -35.23 -14.54 1.98
CA ASP A 566 -34.12 -15.18 2.66
C ASP A 566 -32.74 -14.80 2.12
N ASP A 567 -31.80 -14.69 3.02
CA ASP A 567 -30.48 -14.07 3.01
C ASP A 567 -29.44 -14.71 2.07
N ASP A 568 -29.78 -15.74 1.30
CA ASP A 568 -28.85 -16.45 0.39
C ASP A 568 -28.44 -15.62 -0.83
N GLY A 569 -29.10 -14.47 -1.07
CA GLY A 569 -28.81 -13.55 -2.16
C GLY A 569 -27.91 -12.36 -1.79
N ALA A 570 -27.65 -12.09 -0.52
CA ALA A 570 -26.87 -10.92 -0.08
C ALA A 570 -25.45 -10.94 -0.65
N TRP A 571 -24.98 -9.76 -1.13
CA TRP A 571 -23.63 -9.65 -1.67
C TRP A 571 -22.55 -9.77 -0.58
N MET A 572 -22.78 -9.24 0.63
CA MET A 572 -21.87 -9.32 1.77
C MET A 572 -22.44 -10.24 2.86
N ARG A 573 -21.60 -11.09 3.43
CA ARG A 573 -21.91 -11.88 4.62
C ARG A 573 -21.02 -11.47 5.78
N GLY A 574 -21.61 -11.11 6.92
CA GLY A 574 -20.93 -10.79 8.16
C GLY A 574 -21.09 -11.93 9.18
N LEU A 575 -20.00 -12.37 9.79
CA LEU A 575 -20.00 -13.36 10.85
C LEU A 575 -19.16 -12.90 12.03
N ARG A 576 -19.64 -13.11 13.25
CA ARG A 576 -18.88 -12.90 14.47
C ARG A 576 -18.40 -14.22 15.02
N VAL A 577 -17.08 -14.35 15.25
CA VAL A 577 -16.42 -15.57 15.70
C VAL A 577 -15.65 -15.31 17.00
N ARG A 578 -15.65 -16.29 17.92
CA ARG A 578 -15.09 -16.15 19.27
C ARG A 578 -14.08 -17.23 19.63
N THR A 579 -14.18 -18.39 19.00
CA THR A 579 -13.33 -19.55 19.27
C THR A 579 -12.65 -20.04 18.00
N VAL A 580 -11.63 -20.86 18.18
CA VAL A 580 -10.94 -21.55 17.08
C VAL A 580 -11.92 -22.36 16.23
N ALA A 581 -12.88 -23.07 16.86
CA ALA A 581 -13.91 -23.81 16.13
C ALA A 581 -14.82 -22.90 15.29
N ASP A 582 -15.20 -21.72 15.82
CA ASP A 582 -16.01 -20.77 15.06
C ASP A 582 -15.25 -20.29 13.82
N LEU A 583 -13.96 -19.95 13.98
CA LEU A 583 -13.14 -19.46 12.87
C LEU A 583 -12.92 -20.55 11.81
N LYS A 584 -12.64 -21.81 12.22
CA LYS A 584 -12.53 -22.94 11.29
C LYS A 584 -13.78 -23.08 10.41
N ARG A 585 -14.99 -23.11 11.04
CA ARG A 585 -16.26 -23.19 10.31
C ARG A 585 -16.50 -22.02 9.38
N ALA A 586 -16.14 -20.80 9.80
CA ALA A 586 -16.28 -19.63 8.96
C ALA A 586 -15.33 -19.66 7.74
N LEU A 587 -14.11 -20.15 7.92
CA LEU A 587 -13.13 -20.28 6.83
C LEU A 587 -13.52 -21.33 5.78
N GLU A 588 -14.26 -22.40 6.16
CA GLU A 588 -14.82 -23.38 5.22
C GLU A 588 -15.77 -22.76 4.18
N MET A 589 -16.38 -21.61 4.50
CA MET A 589 -17.28 -20.89 3.60
C MET A 589 -16.55 -20.04 2.56
N VAL A 590 -15.27 -19.75 2.75
CA VAL A 590 -14.52 -18.78 1.92
C VAL A 590 -14.41 -19.25 0.48
N GLU A 591 -14.09 -20.54 0.27
CA GLU A 591 -13.96 -21.12 -1.08
C GLU A 591 -15.25 -20.94 -1.89
N SER A 592 -16.38 -21.36 -1.34
CA SER A 592 -17.66 -21.30 -2.04
C SER A 592 -18.16 -19.87 -2.23
N ARG A 593 -17.99 -18.99 -1.21
CA ARG A 593 -18.59 -17.67 -1.23
C ARG A 593 -17.70 -16.61 -1.90
N VAL A 594 -16.43 -16.52 -1.48
CA VAL A 594 -15.55 -15.42 -1.94
C VAL A 594 -14.93 -15.76 -3.29
N ILE A 595 -14.49 -17.00 -3.47
CA ILE A 595 -13.78 -17.41 -4.68
C ILE A 595 -14.78 -17.79 -5.78
N GLN A 596 -15.68 -18.75 -5.53
CA GLN A 596 -16.58 -19.29 -6.56
C GLN A 596 -17.76 -18.36 -6.86
N GLN A 597 -18.49 -17.89 -5.82
CA GLN A 597 -19.63 -16.99 -6.00
C GLN A 597 -19.23 -15.52 -6.24
N ARG A 598 -17.97 -15.16 -6.00
CA ARG A 598 -17.42 -13.79 -6.14
C ARG A 598 -18.20 -12.77 -5.30
N LYS A 599 -18.49 -13.12 -4.04
CA LYS A 599 -19.20 -12.28 -3.07
C LYS A 599 -18.29 -11.93 -1.89
N GLY A 600 -18.54 -10.80 -1.24
CA GLY A 600 -17.78 -10.36 -0.08
C GLY A 600 -18.10 -11.14 1.19
N MET A 601 -17.11 -11.23 2.11
CA MET A 601 -17.28 -11.83 3.43
C MET A 601 -16.48 -11.05 4.46
N LEU A 602 -17.09 -10.76 5.62
CA LEU A 602 -16.42 -10.14 6.76
C LEU A 602 -16.54 -11.04 7.99
N LEU A 603 -15.40 -11.37 8.59
CA LEU A 603 -15.32 -12.06 9.87
C LEU A 603 -14.91 -11.07 10.96
N GLU A 604 -15.79 -10.82 11.92
CA GLU A 604 -15.49 -10.08 13.13
C GLU A 604 -14.93 -11.05 14.17
N VAL A 605 -13.64 -11.00 14.40
CA VAL A 605 -12.90 -11.90 15.29
C VAL A 605 -12.74 -11.23 16.66
N MET A 606 -13.42 -11.79 17.66
CA MET A 606 -13.37 -11.27 19.04
C MET A 606 -12.10 -11.78 19.73
N LEU A 607 -11.23 -10.86 20.18
CA LEU A 607 -9.97 -11.15 20.87
C LEU A 607 -10.09 -11.01 22.39
#